data_c514de7cff619f526cc3c31778c365a2
#
_entry.id   c514de7cff619f526cc3c31778c365a2
#
_cell.length_a   1.000
_cell.length_b   1.000
_cell.length_c   1.000
_cell.angle_alpha   90.00
_cell.angle_beta   90.00
_cell.angle_gamma   90.00
#
_symmetry.space_group_name_H-M   'P 1'
#
loop_
_entity.id
_entity.type
_entity.pdbx_description
1 polymer ?
#
loop_
_entity_poly.entity_id
_entity_poly.type
_entity_poly.pdbx_seq_one_letter_code
_entity_poly.pdbx_strand_id
1 'polypeptide(L)'
;MTRKAITAQGAAVVGPYSHAVRAGKLLYLSGQTPIDPATGHLIDGDVQVQTAQCFQNLFAVLKAAGMTPDNVIKVNVFLTDMADFAAMNEVYAAHLQQPFPARTTLGVAALPLGARIEIEMIARRH
;
A
#
# COMPACT_ATOMS: atom_id res chain seq x y z
N MET A 1 18.08 1.99 18.63
CA MET A 1 17.87 1.41 17.29
C MET A 1 17.37 2.48 16.35
N THR A 2 17.95 2.55 15.16
CA THR A 2 17.53 3.51 14.13
C THR A 2 16.19 3.14 13.49
N ARG A 3 15.81 1.88 13.60
CA ARG A 3 14.64 1.30 12.93
C ARG A 3 13.60 0.90 13.96
N LYS A 4 12.43 1.53 13.90
CA LYS A 4 11.32 1.15 14.78
C LYS A 4 10.20 0.54 13.94
N ALA A 5 9.89 -0.73 14.20
CA ALA A 5 8.85 -1.44 13.48
C ALA A 5 7.46 -1.00 13.92
N ILE A 6 6.56 -0.89 12.95
CA ILE A 6 5.13 -0.62 13.15
C ILE A 6 4.37 -1.81 12.60
N THR A 7 3.42 -2.32 13.35
CA THR A 7 2.59 -3.45 12.95
C THR A 7 1.12 -3.06 13.04
N ALA A 8 0.37 -3.29 11.97
CA ALA A 8 -1.08 -3.12 11.97
C ALA A 8 -1.72 -4.43 12.39
N GLN A 9 -2.62 -4.38 13.36
CA GLN A 9 -3.36 -5.54 13.81
C GLN A 9 -4.23 -6.07 12.67
N GLY A 10 -4.19 -7.38 12.44
CA GLY A 10 -4.97 -8.03 11.39
C GLY A 10 -4.35 -7.98 10.01
N ALA A 11 -3.30 -7.20 9.80
CA ALA A 11 -2.63 -7.17 8.51
C ALA A 11 -1.74 -8.41 8.33
N ALA A 12 -1.79 -9.00 7.14
CA ALA A 12 -0.99 -10.19 6.84
C ALA A 12 0.48 -9.83 6.68
N VAL A 13 1.37 -10.70 7.18
CA VAL A 13 2.81 -10.64 6.92
C VAL A 13 3.20 -11.94 6.24
N VAL A 14 3.76 -11.84 5.04
CA VAL A 14 4.16 -12.99 4.23
C VAL A 14 5.68 -12.93 4.04
N GLY A 15 6.43 -13.17 5.11
CA GLY A 15 7.88 -13.18 5.07
C GLY A 15 8.53 -12.37 6.19
N PRO A 16 9.87 -12.30 6.19
CA PRO A 16 10.63 -11.64 7.25
C PRO A 16 10.73 -10.13 7.01
N TYR A 17 9.63 -9.40 7.23
CA TYR A 17 9.64 -7.95 7.11
C TYR A 17 8.60 -7.32 8.05
N SER A 18 8.76 -6.04 8.32
CA SER A 18 7.80 -5.25 9.09
C SER A 18 6.77 -4.61 8.16
N HIS A 19 5.56 -4.36 8.65
CA HIS A 19 4.56 -3.62 7.89
C HIS A 19 5.04 -2.21 7.55
N ALA A 20 5.70 -1.57 8.48
CA ALA A 20 6.35 -0.28 8.26
C ALA A 20 7.51 -0.10 9.24
N VAL A 21 8.40 0.81 8.88
CA VAL A 21 9.55 1.18 9.72
C VAL A 21 9.58 2.68 9.85
N ARG A 22 9.68 3.15 11.08
CA ARG A 22 9.83 4.57 11.38
C ARG A 22 11.32 4.92 11.46
N ALA A 23 11.72 6.00 10.78
CA ALA A 23 13.05 6.57 10.86
C ALA A 23 12.89 8.09 10.98
N GLY A 24 13.06 8.63 12.21
CA GLY A 24 12.79 10.03 12.48
C GLY A 24 11.33 10.39 12.20
N LYS A 25 11.11 11.38 11.34
CA LYS A 25 9.76 11.78 10.92
C LYS A 25 9.21 10.95 9.75
N LEU A 26 10.05 10.12 9.14
CA LEU A 26 9.65 9.33 7.98
C LEU A 26 9.11 7.97 8.41
N LEU A 27 8.12 7.50 7.66
CA LEU A 27 7.59 6.17 7.78
C LEU A 27 7.67 5.50 6.40
N TYR A 28 8.39 4.38 6.36
CA TYR A 28 8.52 3.55 5.17
C TYR A 28 7.57 2.37 5.31
N LEU A 29 6.56 2.31 4.46
CA LEU A 29 5.57 1.23 4.48
C LEU A 29 5.97 0.18 3.45
N SER A 30 6.02 -1.07 3.89
CA SER A 30 6.20 -2.20 2.99
C SER A 30 5.07 -2.29 1.99
N GLY A 31 5.34 -2.87 0.82
CA GLY A 31 4.33 -3.12 -0.19
C GLY A 31 3.21 -3.99 0.35
N GLN A 32 1.98 -3.64 0.00
CA GLN A 32 0.80 -4.41 0.32
C GLN A 32 0.21 -5.00 -0.94
N THR A 33 0.07 -6.33 -0.96
CA THR A 33 -0.78 -7.03 -1.91
C THR A 33 -2.22 -6.95 -1.41
N PRO A 34 -3.22 -7.16 -2.28
CA PRO A 34 -4.62 -6.96 -1.89
C PRO A 34 -5.19 -8.14 -1.10
N ILE A 35 -4.55 -8.48 0.02
CA ILE A 35 -5.01 -9.54 0.92
C ILE A 35 -6.14 -8.99 1.78
N ASP A 36 -7.26 -9.73 1.82
CA ASP A 36 -8.35 -9.46 2.75
C ASP A 36 -7.91 -9.92 4.15
N PRO A 37 -7.77 -9.00 5.12
CA PRO A 37 -7.34 -9.38 6.47
C PRO A 37 -8.31 -10.32 7.19
N ALA A 38 -9.57 -10.36 6.78
CA ALA A 38 -10.56 -11.26 7.37
C ALA A 38 -10.34 -12.72 6.97
N THR A 39 -9.80 -12.98 5.78
CA THR A 39 -9.60 -14.34 5.24
C THR A 39 -8.14 -14.76 5.17
N GLY A 40 -7.21 -13.80 5.09
CA GLY A 40 -5.80 -14.06 4.84
C GLY A 40 -5.48 -14.40 3.39
N HIS A 41 -6.45 -14.28 2.49
CA HIS A 41 -6.30 -14.56 1.06
C HIS A 41 -6.49 -13.30 0.23
N LEU A 42 -6.02 -13.33 -1.03
CA LEU A 42 -6.31 -12.24 -1.96
C LEU A 42 -7.82 -12.02 -2.05
N ILE A 43 -8.21 -10.74 -2.07
CA ILE A 43 -9.62 -10.40 -2.26
C ILE A 43 -10.05 -10.78 -3.68
N ASP A 44 -11.23 -11.34 -3.81
CA ASP A 44 -11.82 -11.63 -5.11
C ASP A 44 -12.29 -10.32 -5.76
N GLY A 45 -12.02 -10.19 -7.04
CA GLY A 45 -12.46 -9.03 -7.79
C GLY A 45 -11.45 -8.58 -8.83
N ASP A 46 -11.80 -7.52 -9.54
CA ASP A 46 -10.96 -6.92 -10.57
C ASP A 46 -9.85 -6.05 -9.97
N VAL A 47 -9.10 -5.37 -10.84
CA VAL A 47 -8.00 -4.50 -10.38
C VAL A 47 -8.49 -3.34 -9.51
N GLN A 48 -9.71 -2.86 -9.73
CA GLN A 48 -10.28 -1.78 -8.90
C GLN A 48 -10.53 -2.25 -7.47
N VAL A 49 -11.12 -3.43 -7.31
CA VAL A 49 -11.33 -4.04 -5.99
C VAL A 49 -9.99 -4.31 -5.31
N GLN A 50 -9.03 -4.83 -6.05
CA GLN A 50 -7.69 -5.11 -5.52
C GLN A 50 -6.96 -3.81 -5.12
N THR A 51 -7.07 -2.77 -5.92
CA THR A 51 -6.46 -1.47 -5.60
C THR A 51 -7.03 -0.89 -4.32
N ALA A 52 -8.35 -0.91 -4.16
CA ALA A 52 -9.01 -0.44 -2.94
C ALA A 52 -8.53 -1.21 -1.71
N GLN A 53 -8.37 -2.54 -1.83
CA GLN A 53 -7.90 -3.36 -0.72
C GLN A 53 -6.46 -3.03 -0.33
N CYS A 54 -5.58 -2.77 -1.32
CA CYS A 54 -4.21 -2.32 -1.04
C CYS A 54 -4.22 -1.04 -0.21
N PHE A 55 -5.05 -0.06 -0.58
CA PHE A 55 -5.17 1.19 0.17
C PHE A 55 -5.69 0.96 1.58
N GLN A 56 -6.71 0.14 1.74
CA GLN A 56 -7.23 -0.17 3.07
C GLN A 56 -6.16 -0.77 3.97
N ASN A 57 -5.36 -1.70 3.44
CA ASN A 57 -4.29 -2.33 4.18
C ASN A 57 -3.20 -1.31 4.56
N LEU A 58 -2.81 -0.45 3.62
CA LEU A 58 -1.82 0.60 3.88
C LEU A 58 -2.33 1.63 4.89
N PHE A 59 -3.60 2.02 4.78
CA PHE A 59 -4.19 3.01 5.70
C PHE A 59 -4.29 2.45 7.13
N ALA A 60 -4.49 1.15 7.29
CA ALA A 60 -4.43 0.50 8.59
C ALA A 60 -3.03 0.61 9.21
N VAL A 61 -1.98 0.47 8.40
CA VAL A 61 -0.59 0.64 8.84
C VAL A 61 -0.31 2.10 9.22
N LEU A 62 -0.75 3.05 8.40
CA LEU A 62 -0.64 4.47 8.73
C LEU A 62 -1.30 4.79 10.08
N LYS A 63 -2.52 4.30 10.27
CA LYS A 63 -3.27 4.52 11.52
C LYS A 63 -2.52 3.95 12.72
N ALA A 64 -1.94 2.76 12.59
CA ALA A 64 -1.12 2.16 13.65
C ALA A 64 0.09 3.02 13.99
N ALA A 65 0.59 3.80 13.04
CA ALA A 65 1.71 4.72 13.24
C ALA A 65 1.27 6.13 13.69
N GLY A 66 -0.03 6.35 13.89
CA GLY A 66 -0.57 7.66 14.26
C GLY A 66 -0.61 8.66 13.10
N MET A 67 -0.65 8.16 11.88
CA MET A 67 -0.68 8.97 10.66
C MET A 67 -1.98 8.77 9.88
N THR A 68 -2.23 9.67 8.93
CA THR A 68 -3.38 9.64 8.03
C THR A 68 -2.88 9.63 6.58
N PRO A 69 -3.77 9.38 5.60
CA PRO A 69 -3.37 9.47 4.19
C PRO A 69 -2.74 10.82 3.78
N ASP A 70 -3.07 11.91 4.48
CA ASP A 70 -2.49 13.22 4.21
C ASP A 70 -0.99 13.30 4.53
N ASN A 71 -0.47 12.35 5.30
CA ASN A 71 0.95 12.27 5.60
C ASN A 71 1.75 11.58 4.48
N VAL A 72 1.10 10.94 3.51
CA VAL A 72 1.78 10.21 2.44
C VAL A 72 2.44 11.20 1.48
N ILE A 73 3.73 10.99 1.19
CA ILE A 73 4.50 11.87 0.31
C ILE A 73 4.92 11.18 -0.98
N LYS A 74 5.01 9.86 -0.99
CA LYS A 74 5.41 9.07 -2.17
C LYS A 74 4.64 7.77 -2.21
N VAL A 75 4.18 7.40 -3.40
CA VAL A 75 3.51 6.12 -3.65
C VAL A 75 4.18 5.45 -4.85
N ASN A 76 4.46 4.16 -4.74
CA ASN A 76 4.87 3.33 -5.86
C ASN A 76 3.81 2.27 -6.11
N VAL A 77 3.35 2.18 -7.35
CA VAL A 77 2.31 1.24 -7.78
C VAL A 77 2.94 0.25 -8.76
N PHE A 78 2.74 -1.04 -8.51
CA PHE A 78 3.23 -2.13 -9.35
C PHE A 78 2.04 -2.88 -9.92
N LEU A 79 2.00 -3.00 -11.26
CA LEU A 79 0.91 -3.69 -11.98
C LEU A 79 1.49 -4.83 -12.80
N THR A 80 0.83 -5.98 -12.80
CA THR A 80 1.23 -7.09 -13.67
C THR A 80 0.74 -6.91 -15.11
N ASP A 81 -0.25 -6.02 -15.31
CA ASP A 81 -0.78 -5.69 -16.63
C ASP A 81 -1.02 -4.18 -16.71
N MET A 82 -0.27 -3.49 -17.56
CA MET A 82 -0.42 -2.05 -17.72
C MET A 82 -1.76 -1.64 -18.35
N ALA A 83 -2.51 -2.57 -18.92
CA ALA A 83 -3.88 -2.30 -19.35
C ALA A 83 -4.79 -1.93 -18.17
N ASP A 84 -4.39 -2.26 -16.94
CA ASP A 84 -5.12 -1.91 -15.71
C ASP A 84 -4.86 -0.47 -15.23
N PHE A 85 -4.00 0.28 -15.92
CA PHE A 85 -3.54 1.61 -15.47
C PHE A 85 -4.69 2.58 -15.25
N ALA A 86 -5.59 2.73 -16.22
CA ALA A 86 -6.69 3.68 -16.12
C ALA A 86 -7.68 3.31 -15.00
N ALA A 87 -8.02 2.02 -14.90
CA ALA A 87 -8.92 1.54 -13.86
C ALA A 87 -8.32 1.72 -12.47
N MET A 88 -7.02 1.44 -12.31
CA MET A 88 -6.29 1.69 -11.06
C MET A 88 -6.32 3.18 -10.72
N ASN A 89 -6.08 4.07 -11.68
CA ASN A 89 -6.05 5.51 -11.44
C ASN A 89 -7.36 6.06 -10.88
N GLU A 90 -8.50 5.53 -11.30
CA GLU A 90 -9.79 5.96 -10.77
C GLU A 90 -9.89 5.70 -9.26
N VAL A 91 -9.51 4.51 -8.83
CA VAL A 91 -9.52 4.13 -7.40
C VAL A 91 -8.46 4.91 -6.63
N TYR A 92 -7.28 5.07 -7.21
CA TYR A 92 -6.18 5.85 -6.63
C TYR A 92 -6.65 7.26 -6.30
N ALA A 93 -7.26 7.95 -7.27
CA ALA A 93 -7.74 9.32 -7.09
C ALA A 93 -8.84 9.43 -6.04
N ALA A 94 -9.63 8.38 -5.86
CA ALA A 94 -10.71 8.35 -4.86
C ALA A 94 -10.19 8.17 -3.42
N HIS A 95 -8.98 7.61 -3.26
CA HIS A 95 -8.42 7.31 -1.94
C HIS A 95 -7.46 8.38 -1.42
N LEU A 96 -6.95 9.25 -2.28
CA LEU A 96 -5.99 10.28 -1.91
C LEU A 96 -6.52 11.65 -2.32
N GLN A 97 -6.07 12.69 -1.62
CA GLN A 97 -6.51 14.07 -1.87
C GLN A 97 -5.41 14.87 -2.54
N GLN A 98 -5.83 15.88 -3.30
CA GLN A 98 -4.89 16.85 -3.87
C GLN A 98 -4.37 17.79 -2.77
N PRO A 99 -3.10 18.23 -2.85
CA PRO A 99 -2.14 17.84 -3.88
C PRO A 99 -1.74 16.37 -3.71
N PHE A 100 -1.78 15.60 -4.78
CA PHE A 100 -1.43 14.18 -4.72
C PHE A 100 0.03 13.98 -4.33
N PRO A 101 0.37 12.89 -3.61
CA PRO A 101 1.77 12.53 -3.40
C PRO A 101 2.49 12.27 -4.73
N ALA A 102 3.82 12.36 -4.69
CA ALA A 102 4.61 11.92 -5.84
C ALA A 102 4.36 10.43 -6.09
N ARG A 103 4.38 10.00 -7.35
CA ARG A 103 4.08 8.61 -7.70
C ARG A 103 4.97 8.10 -8.82
N THR A 104 5.31 6.82 -8.73
CA THR A 104 5.83 6.03 -9.84
C THR A 104 4.92 4.82 -10.03
N THR A 105 4.56 4.51 -11.28
CA THR A 105 3.79 3.32 -11.63
C THR A 105 4.60 2.49 -12.60
N LEU A 106 4.78 1.21 -12.29
CA LEU A 106 5.59 0.29 -13.10
C LEU A 106 4.79 -0.97 -13.43
N GLY A 107 5.01 -1.47 -14.64
CA GLY A 107 4.62 -2.83 -15.01
C GLY A 107 5.69 -3.80 -14.54
N VAL A 108 5.29 -4.91 -13.93
CA VAL A 108 6.19 -5.94 -13.42
C VAL A 108 5.80 -7.31 -13.96
N ALA A 109 6.76 -8.25 -13.96
CA ALA A 109 6.54 -9.58 -14.52
C ALA A 109 5.54 -10.41 -13.68
N ALA A 110 5.59 -10.27 -12.35
CA ALA A 110 4.73 -11.01 -11.43
C ALA A 110 4.74 -10.33 -10.07
N LEU A 111 3.73 -10.63 -9.27
CA LEU A 111 3.60 -10.17 -7.89
C LEU A 111 3.31 -11.36 -6.98
N PRO A 112 3.60 -11.25 -5.68
CA PRO A 112 3.31 -12.32 -4.73
C PRO A 112 1.85 -12.75 -4.79
N LEU A 113 1.61 -14.04 -4.63
CA LEU A 113 0.28 -14.66 -4.57
C LEU A 113 -0.55 -14.50 -5.85
N GLY A 114 0.07 -14.09 -6.96
CA GLY A 114 -0.67 -13.84 -8.19
C GLY A 114 -1.49 -12.55 -8.16
N ALA A 115 -1.15 -11.61 -7.30
CA ALA A 115 -1.83 -10.32 -7.26
C ALA A 115 -1.66 -9.55 -8.56
N ARG A 116 -2.64 -8.75 -8.93
CA ARG A 116 -2.59 -7.87 -10.11
C ARG A 116 -1.96 -6.54 -9.79
N ILE A 117 -1.89 -6.17 -8.52
CA ILE A 117 -1.38 -4.88 -8.06
C ILE A 117 -0.71 -5.04 -6.69
N GLU A 118 0.32 -4.25 -6.47
CA GLU A 118 0.94 -4.04 -5.17
C GLU A 118 1.26 -2.56 -5.04
N ILE A 119 1.11 -2.01 -3.83
CA ILE A 119 1.37 -0.59 -3.55
C ILE A 119 2.24 -0.47 -2.31
N GLU A 120 3.24 0.40 -2.39
CA GLU A 120 4.07 0.78 -1.23
C GLU A 120 4.07 2.30 -1.09
N MET A 121 4.39 2.79 0.10
CA MET A 121 4.31 4.21 0.41
C MET A 121 5.45 4.68 1.30
N ILE A 122 5.74 5.99 1.21
CA ILE A 122 6.54 6.71 2.18
C ILE A 122 5.68 7.84 2.73
N ALA A 123 5.64 7.96 4.05
CA ALA A 123 4.88 9.01 4.73
C ALA A 123 5.79 9.83 5.62
N ARG A 124 5.36 11.05 5.95
CA ARG A 124 6.11 11.94 6.82
C ARG A 124 5.19 12.54 7.87
N ARG A 125 5.60 12.44 9.13
CA ARG A 125 4.91 13.08 10.25
C ARG A 125 5.15 14.60 10.20
N HIS A 126 4.14 15.36 10.59
CA HIS A 126 4.26 16.83 10.69
C HIS A 126 5.28 17.30 11.71
#